data_01f920ab32d726766a30de1feab190a2
#
_entry.id   01f920ab32d726766a30de1feab190a2
#
_cell.length_a   1.000
_cell.length_b   1.000
_cell.length_c   1.000
_cell.angle_alpha   90.00
_cell.angle_beta   90.00
_cell.angle_gamma   90.00
#
_symmetry.space_group_name_H-M   'P 1'
#
loop_
_entity.id
_entity.type
_entity.pdbx_description
1 polymer ?
#
loop_
_entity_poly.entity_id
_entity_poly.type
_entity_poly.pdbx_seq_one_letter_code
_entity_poly.pdbx_strand_id
1 'polypeptide(L)'
;MRSLGTLSLFNAPVLYLLWFTKHEVEPLRLSGPEEVTAVYGESVTISCHYNQIYRDHTKYWCKGRVYGTCTIVVKTPKNRKSKRSFIADDKDAGVFTVTMTSLRDSDNDQYWCVIARPGKNVFTGVRLRISHTASHTVTTTISPTTSLPAMAQSETSWWSFLRWILFILMLCCLAATHVIAWRLKTARKIWQNRQIQYQSSNIYD
;
A
#
# COMPACT_ATOMS: atom_id res chain seq x y z
N MET A 1 35.10 1.51 -40.42
CA MET A 1 33.65 1.28 -40.43
C MET A 1 33.32 0.44 -39.21
N ARG A 2 32.75 1.06 -38.19
CA ARG A 2 32.44 0.42 -36.91
C ARG A 2 31.04 -0.18 -36.99
N SER A 3 30.96 -1.49 -36.77
CA SER A 3 29.73 -2.25 -36.65
C SER A 3 28.96 -1.77 -35.44
N LEU A 4 27.83 -1.14 -35.67
CA LEU A 4 26.82 -0.87 -34.62
C LEU A 4 26.19 -2.21 -34.27
N GLY A 5 26.59 -2.74 -33.10
CA GLY A 5 26.02 -3.94 -32.53
C GLY A 5 24.51 -3.76 -32.36
N THR A 6 23.77 -4.73 -32.86
CA THR A 6 22.34 -4.90 -32.63
C THR A 6 22.10 -5.07 -31.13
N LEU A 7 21.80 -3.98 -30.42
CA LEU A 7 21.28 -4.01 -29.07
C LEU A 7 19.97 -4.80 -29.11
N SER A 8 20.07 -6.00 -28.57
CA SER A 8 19.07 -7.04 -28.55
C SER A 8 17.78 -6.49 -27.91
N LEU A 9 16.71 -6.41 -28.69
CA LEU A 9 15.33 -6.13 -28.27
C LEU A 9 14.78 -7.18 -27.27
N PHE A 10 15.61 -8.18 -26.92
CA PHE A 10 15.25 -9.25 -25.97
C PHE A 10 15.28 -8.85 -24.50
N ASN A 11 15.87 -7.69 -24.15
CA ASN A 11 15.96 -7.24 -22.75
C ASN A 11 14.73 -6.43 -22.29
N ALA A 12 13.87 -5.97 -23.18
CA ALA A 12 12.70 -5.19 -22.84
C ALA A 12 11.73 -5.92 -21.90
N PRO A 13 11.35 -7.20 -22.13
CA PRO A 13 10.47 -7.91 -21.20
C PRO A 13 11.13 -8.22 -19.85
N VAL A 14 12.46 -8.44 -19.83
CA VAL A 14 13.20 -8.67 -18.57
C VAL A 14 13.27 -7.37 -17.76
N LEU A 15 13.53 -6.24 -18.39
CA LEU A 15 13.52 -4.93 -17.73
C LEU A 15 12.12 -4.56 -17.24
N TYR A 16 11.08 -4.92 -17.97
CA TYR A 16 9.69 -4.73 -17.58
C TYR A 16 9.32 -5.60 -16.37
N LEU A 17 9.74 -6.87 -16.36
CA LEU A 17 9.57 -7.76 -15.21
C LEU A 17 10.34 -7.27 -13.98
N LEU A 18 11.57 -6.78 -14.15
CA LEU A 18 12.37 -6.19 -13.07
C LEU A 18 11.75 -4.88 -12.55
N TRP A 19 11.08 -4.11 -13.40
CA TRP A 19 10.34 -2.91 -12.98
C TRP A 19 9.08 -3.26 -12.18
N PHE A 20 8.38 -4.36 -12.54
CA PHE A 20 7.21 -4.85 -11.80
C PHE A 20 7.55 -5.49 -10.45
N THR A 21 8.73 -6.12 -10.31
CA THR A 21 9.15 -6.70 -9.03
C THR A 21 9.56 -5.64 -7.99
N LYS A 22 9.73 -4.40 -8.40
CA LYS A 22 10.01 -3.26 -7.51
C LYS A 22 8.77 -2.60 -6.90
N HIS A 23 7.60 -3.19 -6.98
CA HIS A 23 6.53 -2.86 -6.06
C HIS A 23 6.87 -3.46 -4.68
N GLU A 24 7.86 -2.86 -4.03
CA GLU A 24 8.01 -3.00 -2.60
C GLU A 24 6.68 -2.55 -2.00
N VAL A 25 5.98 -3.49 -1.36
CA VAL A 25 4.95 -3.14 -0.39
C VAL A 25 5.66 -2.24 0.61
N GLU A 26 5.43 -0.92 0.52
CA GLU A 26 6.04 0.00 1.50
C GLU A 26 5.67 -0.52 2.88
N PRO A 27 6.65 -0.88 3.72
CA PRO A 27 6.34 -1.41 5.03
C PRO A 27 5.50 -0.35 5.74
N LEU A 28 4.38 -0.78 6.29
CA LEU A 28 3.45 0.06 7.03
C LEU A 28 4.24 0.93 8.01
N ARG A 29 4.39 2.21 7.72
CA ARG A 29 5.26 3.10 8.49
C ARG A 29 4.62 3.43 9.83
N LEU A 30 3.33 3.71 9.83
CA LEU A 30 2.50 4.03 11.00
C LEU A 30 1.04 3.79 10.63
N SER A 31 0.30 3.10 11.48
CA SER A 31 -1.14 2.88 11.35
C SER A 31 -1.85 3.07 12.67
N GLY A 32 -3.12 3.38 12.58
CA GLY A 32 -4.05 3.48 13.69
C GLY A 32 -5.48 3.33 13.19
N PRO A 33 -6.47 3.26 14.05
CA PRO A 33 -7.86 3.25 13.64
C PRO A 33 -8.24 4.57 12.95
N GLU A 34 -9.04 4.51 11.91
CA GLU A 34 -9.52 5.72 11.22
C GLU A 34 -10.53 6.50 12.09
N GLU A 35 -11.41 5.77 12.79
CA GLU A 35 -12.41 6.33 13.67
C GLU A 35 -12.54 5.47 14.93
N VAL A 36 -12.75 6.14 16.06
CA VAL A 36 -13.02 5.54 17.37
C VAL A 36 -14.21 6.22 17.99
N THR A 37 -15.20 5.45 18.41
CA THR A 37 -16.34 5.95 19.18
C THR A 37 -16.16 5.58 20.65
N ALA A 38 -16.34 6.55 21.54
CA ALA A 38 -16.23 6.36 22.97
C ALA A 38 -17.40 7.06 23.68
N VAL A 39 -17.69 6.63 24.91
CA VAL A 39 -18.82 7.16 25.69
C VAL A 39 -18.38 8.37 26.52
N TYR A 40 -19.24 9.37 26.60
CA TYR A 40 -19.04 10.53 27.46
C TYR A 40 -18.75 10.12 28.89
N GLY A 41 -17.78 10.76 29.52
CA GLY A 41 -17.35 10.50 30.90
C GLY A 41 -16.44 9.29 31.08
N GLU A 42 -16.40 8.35 30.12
CA GLU A 42 -15.57 7.15 30.17
C GLU A 42 -14.12 7.40 29.73
N SER A 43 -13.39 6.31 29.53
CA SER A 43 -12.01 6.32 29.05
C SER A 43 -11.93 5.58 27.72
N VAL A 44 -10.99 5.98 26.87
CA VAL A 44 -10.66 5.32 25.62
C VAL A 44 -9.16 5.12 25.51
N THR A 45 -8.74 3.97 24.97
CA THR A 45 -7.35 3.68 24.62
C THR A 45 -7.25 3.44 23.13
N ILE A 46 -6.35 4.16 22.47
CA ILE A 46 -6.12 4.14 21.03
C ILE A 46 -4.70 3.62 20.81
N SER A 47 -4.56 2.60 19.96
CA SER A 47 -3.28 1.97 19.62
C SER A 47 -2.81 2.41 18.24
N CYS A 48 -1.56 2.83 18.14
CA CYS A 48 -0.90 3.22 16.91
C CYS A 48 0.32 2.31 16.69
N HIS A 49 0.27 1.51 15.65
CA HIS A 49 1.32 0.55 15.29
C HIS A 49 2.35 1.22 14.39
N TYR A 50 3.63 0.95 14.61
CA TYR A 50 4.70 1.55 13.82
C TYR A 50 5.81 0.54 13.48
N ASN A 51 6.53 0.82 12.42
CA ASN A 51 7.68 0.02 12.03
C ASN A 51 8.83 0.20 13.03
N GLN A 52 9.54 -0.87 13.36
CA GLN A 52 10.65 -0.91 14.33
C GLN A 52 11.79 0.08 14.02
N ILE A 53 11.92 0.53 12.79
CA ILE A 53 12.87 1.60 12.43
C ILE A 53 12.60 2.93 13.18
N TYR A 54 11.39 3.08 13.74
CA TYR A 54 10.97 4.26 14.52
C TYR A 54 11.01 4.02 16.03
N ARG A 55 11.56 2.91 16.48
CA ARG A 55 11.61 2.52 17.90
C ARG A 55 12.05 3.65 18.83
N ASP A 56 13.11 4.35 18.47
CA ASP A 56 13.72 5.38 19.33
C ASP A 56 13.27 6.80 19.01
N HIS A 57 12.36 6.95 18.04
CA HIS A 57 11.80 8.26 17.73
C HIS A 57 10.72 8.65 18.75
N THR A 58 10.61 9.94 19.02
CA THR A 58 9.51 10.49 19.84
C THR A 58 8.17 10.23 19.17
N LYS A 59 7.21 9.68 19.95
CA LYS A 59 5.81 9.53 19.57
C LYS A 59 5.00 10.60 20.25
N TYR A 60 3.98 11.11 19.58
CA TYR A 60 3.06 12.05 20.18
C TYR A 60 1.65 11.96 19.59
N TRP A 61 0.71 12.42 20.34
CA TRP A 61 -0.69 12.55 20.01
C TRP A 61 -1.04 14.01 19.97
N CYS A 62 -1.62 14.49 18.88
CA CYS A 62 -2.06 15.88 18.78
C CYS A 62 -3.49 15.98 18.26
N LYS A 63 -4.16 17.05 18.66
CA LYS A 63 -5.55 17.38 18.35
C LYS A 63 -5.63 18.53 17.36
N GLY A 64 -6.47 18.40 16.34
CA GLY A 64 -6.75 19.45 15.37
C GLY A 64 -7.14 18.89 14.00
N ARG A 65 -7.96 19.63 13.27
CA ARG A 65 -8.49 19.21 11.97
C ARG A 65 -7.39 18.98 10.92
N VAL A 66 -6.34 19.77 10.97
CA VAL A 66 -5.22 19.71 10.05
C VAL A 66 -3.96 19.38 10.82
N TYR A 67 -3.23 18.37 10.37
CA TYR A 67 -2.00 17.91 11.02
C TYR A 67 -1.01 19.05 11.26
N GLY A 68 -0.75 19.89 10.26
CA GLY A 68 0.26 20.96 10.32
C GLY A 68 0.03 22.02 11.40
N THR A 69 -1.21 22.13 11.92
CA THR A 69 -1.62 23.10 12.96
C THR A 69 -2.13 22.45 14.22
N CYS A 70 -1.98 21.12 14.37
CA CYS A 70 -2.49 20.40 15.54
C CYS A 70 -1.74 20.78 16.83
N THR A 71 -2.45 20.75 17.94
CA THR A 71 -1.88 21.00 19.28
C THR A 71 -1.50 19.69 19.92
N ILE A 72 -0.24 19.55 20.36
CA ILE A 72 0.24 18.35 21.04
C ILE A 72 -0.46 18.19 22.38
N VAL A 73 -1.13 17.06 22.57
CA VAL A 73 -1.82 16.67 23.81
C VAL A 73 -0.87 15.95 24.76
N VAL A 74 -0.19 14.90 24.25
CA VAL A 74 0.82 14.13 25.00
C VAL A 74 1.93 13.66 24.07
N LYS A 75 3.13 13.43 24.60
CA LYS A 75 4.31 12.93 23.86
C LYS A 75 5.23 12.06 24.72
N THR A 76 6.05 11.23 24.06
CA THR A 76 7.12 10.45 24.70
C THR A 76 8.48 11.16 24.52
N PRO A 77 9.45 11.08 25.46
CA PRO A 77 9.23 10.73 26.86
C PRO A 77 8.28 11.72 27.53
N LYS A 78 7.68 11.32 28.65
CA LYS A 78 6.64 12.07 29.35
C LYS A 78 7.10 13.48 29.81
N ASN A 79 7.10 14.45 28.92
CA ASN A 79 7.47 15.83 29.25
C ASN A 79 6.27 16.77 29.42
N ARG A 80 5.07 16.30 29.13
CA ARG A 80 3.84 17.09 29.28
C ARG A 80 2.92 16.44 30.31
N LYS A 81 2.58 17.15 31.35
CA LYS A 81 1.60 16.72 32.34
C LYS A 81 0.20 16.99 31.79
N SER A 82 -0.41 16.00 31.15
CA SER A 82 -1.86 16.02 30.94
C SER A 82 -2.52 15.32 32.13
N LYS A 83 -3.59 15.90 32.67
CA LYS A 83 -4.36 15.27 33.74
C LYS A 83 -5.27 14.14 33.27
N ARG A 84 -5.61 14.15 31.98
CA ARG A 84 -6.59 13.23 31.37
C ARG A 84 -6.09 12.41 30.20
N SER A 85 -4.87 12.65 29.76
CA SER A 85 -4.32 11.95 28.61
C SER A 85 -2.94 11.42 28.93
N PHE A 86 -2.71 10.16 28.58
CA PHE A 86 -1.49 9.43 28.85
C PHE A 86 -1.00 8.78 27.55
N ILE A 87 0.31 8.63 27.45
CA ILE A 87 0.94 7.90 26.32
C ILE A 87 1.91 6.89 26.89
N ALA A 88 1.87 5.67 26.34
CA ALA A 88 2.81 4.60 26.59
C ALA A 88 3.38 4.10 25.26
N ASP A 89 4.65 3.73 25.23
CA ASP A 89 5.35 3.26 24.03
C ASP A 89 5.95 1.89 24.33
N ASP A 90 5.34 0.84 23.79
CA ASP A 90 5.89 -0.50 23.75
C ASP A 90 6.82 -0.61 22.55
N LYS A 91 8.08 -0.36 22.79
CA LYS A 91 9.12 -0.38 21.76
C LYS A 91 9.38 -1.76 21.17
N ASP A 92 9.13 -2.81 21.92
CA ASP A 92 9.38 -4.18 21.48
C ASP A 92 8.24 -4.67 20.58
N ALA A 93 7.01 -4.31 20.92
CA ALA A 93 5.85 -4.56 20.08
C ALA A 93 5.72 -3.61 18.89
N GLY A 94 6.41 -2.45 18.88
CA GLY A 94 6.23 -1.43 17.86
C GLY A 94 4.87 -0.76 17.91
N VAL A 95 4.37 -0.51 19.13
CA VAL A 95 3.03 0.06 19.37
C VAL A 95 3.14 1.15 20.43
N PHE A 96 2.59 2.32 20.15
CA PHE A 96 2.32 3.25 21.22
C PHE A 96 0.81 3.41 21.43
N THR A 97 0.42 3.54 22.67
CA THR A 97 -0.98 3.67 23.09
C THR A 97 -1.21 5.03 23.71
N VAL A 98 -2.38 5.59 23.42
CA VAL A 98 -2.87 6.83 24.02
C VAL A 98 -4.16 6.54 24.76
N THR A 99 -4.16 6.80 26.07
CA THR A 99 -5.35 6.67 26.91
C THR A 99 -5.87 8.06 27.27
N MET A 100 -7.13 8.31 26.99
CA MET A 100 -7.85 9.52 27.38
C MET A 100 -8.95 9.16 28.37
N THR A 101 -9.02 9.85 29.50
CA THR A 101 -9.98 9.59 30.58
C THR A 101 -10.95 10.74 30.76
N SER A 102 -12.12 10.46 31.34
CA SER A 102 -13.17 11.45 31.59
C SER A 102 -13.52 12.25 30.36
N LEU A 103 -13.87 11.51 29.30
CA LEU A 103 -14.14 12.05 27.96
C LEU A 103 -15.29 13.08 28.00
N ARG A 104 -15.15 14.12 27.18
CA ARG A 104 -16.10 15.24 27.08
C ARG A 104 -16.46 15.49 25.63
N ASP A 105 -17.55 16.20 25.38
CA ASP A 105 -17.93 16.59 24.01
C ASP A 105 -16.85 17.41 23.32
N SER A 106 -16.09 18.20 24.06
CA SER A 106 -14.93 18.93 23.52
C SER A 106 -13.79 18.01 23.04
N ASP A 107 -13.80 16.73 23.39
CA ASP A 107 -12.83 15.74 22.90
C ASP A 107 -13.25 15.13 21.55
N ASN A 108 -14.49 15.36 21.08
CA ASN A 108 -14.98 14.96 19.76
C ASN A 108 -14.28 15.80 18.68
N ASP A 109 -13.19 15.26 18.10
CA ASP A 109 -12.39 16.00 17.14
C ASP A 109 -11.52 15.06 16.30
N GLN A 110 -10.75 15.63 15.36
CA GLN A 110 -9.69 14.95 14.64
C GLN A 110 -8.42 14.95 15.48
N TYR A 111 -7.77 13.80 15.55
CA TYR A 111 -6.49 13.59 16.21
C TYR A 111 -5.49 12.94 15.26
N TRP A 112 -4.22 12.92 15.68
CA TRP A 112 -3.13 12.37 14.89
C TRP A 112 -2.18 11.56 15.78
N CYS A 113 -1.93 10.30 15.39
CA CYS A 113 -0.77 9.55 15.83
C CYS A 113 0.43 10.07 15.05
N VAL A 114 1.51 10.43 15.71
CA VAL A 114 2.67 11.03 15.05
C VAL A 114 3.97 10.50 15.59
N ILE A 115 4.91 10.28 14.67
CA ILE A 115 6.32 9.98 14.96
C ILE A 115 7.15 11.17 14.50
N ALA A 116 7.86 11.81 15.44
CA ALA A 116 8.76 12.92 15.15
C ALA A 116 10.02 12.43 14.44
N ARG A 117 10.35 13.05 13.31
CA ARG A 117 11.57 12.75 12.55
C ARG A 117 12.26 14.03 12.11
N PRO A 118 13.59 14.01 11.95
CA PRO A 118 14.28 15.08 11.24
C PRO A 118 13.68 15.27 9.82
N GLY A 119 13.38 16.49 9.46
CA GLY A 119 12.79 16.85 8.18
C GLY A 119 11.27 16.64 8.10
N LYS A 120 10.78 15.41 8.01
CA LYS A 120 9.34 15.14 7.81
C LYS A 120 8.82 14.08 8.78
N ASN A 121 7.85 14.44 9.59
CA ASN A 121 7.17 13.52 10.51
C ASN A 121 6.34 12.47 9.75
N VAL A 122 6.14 11.30 10.39
CA VAL A 122 5.18 10.28 9.95
C VAL A 122 3.93 10.42 10.80
N PHE A 123 2.76 10.46 10.18
CA PHE A 123 1.50 10.63 10.89
C PHE A 123 0.35 9.86 10.24
N THR A 124 -0.66 9.51 11.06
CA THR A 124 -1.94 8.97 10.63
C THR A 124 -3.07 9.62 11.43
N GLY A 125 -4.22 9.86 10.77
CA GLY A 125 -5.36 10.52 11.38
C GLY A 125 -6.24 9.53 12.12
N VAL A 126 -6.84 9.98 13.23
CA VAL A 126 -7.82 9.23 14.02
C VAL A 126 -8.97 10.17 14.38
N ARG A 127 -10.17 9.84 13.94
CA ARG A 127 -11.38 10.57 14.31
C ARG A 127 -11.93 10.04 15.62
N LEU A 128 -11.95 10.85 16.68
CA LEU A 128 -12.61 10.48 17.94
C LEU A 128 -14.02 11.05 17.96
N ARG A 129 -15.02 10.17 18.17
CA ARG A 129 -16.43 10.52 18.35
C ARG A 129 -16.87 10.23 19.76
N ILE A 130 -17.54 11.18 20.38
CA ILE A 130 -18.13 11.02 21.71
C ILE A 130 -19.63 10.77 21.57
N SER A 131 -20.08 9.65 22.15
CA SER A 131 -21.49 9.25 22.22
C SER A 131 -22.01 9.40 23.65
N HIS A 132 -23.23 9.85 23.80
CA HIS A 132 -23.93 9.89 25.08
C HIS A 132 -24.74 8.63 25.38
N THR A 133 -24.86 7.75 24.37
CA THR A 133 -25.54 6.47 24.54
C THR A 133 -24.47 5.38 24.74
N ALA A 134 -24.54 4.73 25.92
CA ALA A 134 -23.78 3.51 26.12
C ALA A 134 -24.32 2.44 25.18
N SER A 135 -23.67 2.26 24.03
CA SER A 135 -23.89 1.07 23.22
C SER A 135 -23.31 -0.08 24.02
N HIS A 136 -24.17 -0.88 24.65
CA HIS A 136 -23.77 -2.12 25.33
C HIS A 136 -23.17 -3.04 24.25
N THR A 137 -21.87 -2.93 24.04
CA THR A 137 -21.14 -4.01 23.40
C THR A 137 -21.13 -5.16 24.39
N VAL A 138 -22.10 -6.04 24.23
CA VAL A 138 -22.17 -7.31 24.96
C VAL A 138 -20.83 -8.01 24.70
N THR A 139 -20.00 -8.07 25.74
CA THR A 139 -18.87 -9.01 25.78
C THR A 139 -19.49 -10.40 25.85
N THR A 140 -19.78 -10.97 24.70
CA THR A 140 -20.21 -12.36 24.59
C THR A 140 -19.01 -13.24 24.86
N THR A 141 -18.98 -13.83 26.03
CA THR A 141 -18.18 -14.99 26.36
C THR A 141 -18.38 -16.05 25.27
N ILE A 142 -17.30 -16.41 24.61
CA ILE A 142 -17.30 -17.35 23.50
C ILE A 142 -17.58 -18.74 24.03
N SER A 143 -18.76 -19.29 23.72
CA SER A 143 -18.97 -20.75 23.62
C SER A 143 -18.85 -21.12 22.13
N PRO A 144 -18.13 -22.19 21.79
CA PRO A 144 -17.93 -22.56 20.39
C PRO A 144 -19.17 -23.28 19.86
N THR A 145 -19.95 -22.62 19.04
CA THR A 145 -20.95 -23.30 18.20
C THR A 145 -20.78 -22.86 16.77
N THR A 146 -20.42 -23.83 15.96
CA THR A 146 -20.33 -23.84 14.50
C THR A 146 -21.52 -23.15 13.84
N SER A 147 -21.24 -22.07 13.10
CA SER A 147 -22.13 -21.61 12.02
C SER A 147 -21.36 -20.79 11.00
N LEU A 148 -21.44 -21.23 9.77
CA LEU A 148 -21.08 -20.71 8.45
C LEU A 148 -20.53 -19.29 8.36
N PRO A 149 -19.57 -19.07 7.44
CA PRO A 149 -18.97 -17.76 7.23
C PRO A 149 -19.99 -16.82 6.59
N ALA A 150 -20.40 -15.79 7.32
CA ALA A 150 -20.98 -14.60 6.72
C ALA A 150 -19.95 -14.02 5.75
N MET A 151 -20.33 -13.88 4.50
CA MET A 151 -19.55 -13.31 3.41
C MET A 151 -18.90 -12.01 3.87
N ALA A 152 -17.60 -12.06 4.13
CA ALA A 152 -16.77 -10.89 3.95
C ALA A 152 -16.99 -10.45 2.50
N GLN A 153 -17.59 -9.30 2.28
CA GLN A 153 -17.53 -8.61 1.01
C GLN A 153 -16.06 -8.29 0.77
N SER A 154 -15.38 -9.26 0.16
CA SER A 154 -14.20 -9.02 -0.60
C SER A 154 -14.61 -8.00 -1.65
N GLU A 155 -14.25 -6.75 -1.47
CA GLU A 155 -14.02 -5.87 -2.60
C GLU A 155 -12.93 -6.54 -3.42
N THR A 156 -13.34 -7.53 -4.22
CA THR A 156 -12.51 -8.10 -5.26
C THR A 156 -12.18 -6.95 -6.18
N SER A 157 -11.04 -6.38 -5.91
CA SER A 157 -10.53 -5.24 -6.61
C SER A 157 -10.63 -5.54 -8.11
N TRP A 158 -11.62 -4.97 -8.77
CA TRP A 158 -11.80 -4.89 -10.23
C TRP A 158 -10.44 -4.63 -10.92
N TRP A 159 -9.54 -3.91 -10.25
CA TRP A 159 -8.17 -3.66 -10.65
C TRP A 159 -7.31 -4.92 -10.79
N SER A 160 -7.56 -5.97 -10.02
CA SER A 160 -6.83 -7.24 -10.14
C SER A 160 -7.20 -7.97 -11.43
N PHE A 161 -8.48 -8.00 -11.78
CA PHE A 161 -8.94 -8.58 -13.04
C PHE A 161 -8.47 -7.77 -14.24
N LEU A 162 -8.54 -6.44 -14.18
CA LEU A 162 -8.08 -5.56 -15.25
C LEU A 162 -6.59 -5.75 -15.54
N ARG A 163 -5.76 -5.90 -14.51
CA ARG A 163 -4.32 -6.20 -14.64
C ARG A 163 -4.07 -7.51 -15.39
N TRP A 164 -4.80 -8.56 -15.05
CA TRP A 164 -4.68 -9.86 -15.72
C TRP A 164 -5.11 -9.80 -17.18
N ILE A 165 -6.20 -9.11 -17.48
CA ILE A 165 -6.68 -8.90 -18.85
C ILE A 165 -5.63 -8.13 -19.68
N LEU A 166 -5.10 -7.03 -19.16
CA LEU A 166 -4.06 -6.25 -19.83
C LEU A 166 -2.77 -7.06 -20.05
N PHE A 167 -2.40 -7.89 -19.08
CA PHE A 167 -1.24 -8.79 -19.21
C PHE A 167 -1.43 -9.82 -20.33
N ILE A 168 -2.60 -10.45 -20.40
CA ILE A 168 -2.94 -11.42 -21.46
C ILE A 168 -2.94 -10.72 -22.83
N LEU A 169 -3.54 -9.53 -22.93
CA LEU A 169 -3.54 -8.74 -24.17
C LEU A 169 -2.11 -8.40 -24.64
N MET A 170 -1.25 -7.98 -23.72
CA MET A 170 0.17 -7.74 -24.02
C MET A 170 0.88 -9.00 -24.56
N LEU A 171 0.65 -10.14 -23.92
CA LEU A 171 1.22 -11.42 -24.40
C LEU A 171 0.71 -11.80 -25.79
N CYS A 172 -0.59 -11.62 -26.04
CA CYS A 172 -1.18 -11.85 -27.37
C CYS A 172 -0.58 -10.92 -28.44
N CYS A 173 -0.41 -9.64 -28.13
CA CYS A 173 0.24 -8.68 -29.04
C CYS A 173 1.69 -9.07 -29.34
N LEU A 174 2.47 -9.48 -28.33
CA LEU A 174 3.85 -9.93 -28.54
C LEU A 174 3.93 -11.20 -29.38
N ALA A 175 3.04 -12.18 -29.15
CA ALA A 175 2.96 -13.38 -29.94
C ALA A 175 2.59 -13.06 -31.40
N ALA A 176 1.59 -12.20 -31.61
CA ALA A 176 1.18 -11.75 -32.95
C ALA A 176 2.32 -11.06 -33.72
N THR A 177 3.03 -10.14 -33.07
CA THR A 177 4.17 -9.44 -33.69
C THR A 177 5.31 -10.42 -34.03
N HIS A 178 5.54 -11.42 -33.17
CA HIS A 178 6.54 -12.48 -33.43
C HIS A 178 6.17 -13.34 -34.63
N VAL A 179 4.91 -13.76 -34.73
CA VAL A 179 4.39 -14.53 -35.87
C VAL A 179 4.48 -13.72 -37.17
N ILE A 180 4.08 -12.44 -37.14
CA ILE A 180 4.17 -11.56 -38.33
C ILE A 180 5.64 -11.39 -38.76
N ALA A 181 6.55 -11.12 -37.82
CA ALA A 181 7.97 -10.97 -38.11
C ALA A 181 8.56 -12.25 -38.70
N TRP A 182 8.16 -13.43 -38.18
CA TRP A 182 8.58 -14.73 -38.70
C TRP A 182 8.04 -14.97 -40.13
N ARG A 183 6.77 -14.70 -40.39
CA ARG A 183 6.14 -14.77 -41.70
C ARG A 183 6.83 -13.87 -42.72
N LEU A 184 7.14 -12.63 -42.33
CA LEU A 184 7.87 -11.71 -43.21
C LEU A 184 9.29 -12.16 -43.51
N LYS A 185 10.03 -12.74 -42.55
CA LYS A 185 11.34 -13.31 -42.75
C LYS A 185 11.29 -14.50 -43.71
N THR A 186 10.30 -15.37 -43.57
CA THR A 186 10.09 -16.53 -44.43
C THR A 186 9.74 -16.11 -45.86
N ALA A 187 8.82 -15.13 -46.00
CA ALA A 187 8.46 -14.58 -47.32
C ALA A 187 9.67 -13.96 -48.02
N ARG A 188 10.52 -13.18 -47.30
CA ARG A 188 11.75 -12.61 -47.89
C ARG A 188 12.72 -13.69 -48.37
N LYS A 189 12.91 -14.80 -47.61
CA LYS A 189 13.77 -15.92 -48.02
C LYS A 189 13.25 -16.58 -49.29
N ILE A 190 11.94 -16.81 -49.39
CA ILE A 190 11.31 -17.39 -50.58
C ILE A 190 11.51 -16.49 -51.81
N TRP A 191 11.34 -15.17 -51.60
CA TRP A 191 11.56 -14.17 -52.67
C TRP A 191 13.02 -14.15 -53.17
N GLN A 192 13.98 -14.15 -52.25
CA GLN A 192 15.42 -14.22 -52.60
C GLN A 192 15.76 -15.49 -53.33
N ASN A 193 15.30 -16.64 -52.90
CA ASN A 193 15.54 -17.91 -53.57
C ASN A 193 14.94 -17.94 -55.00
N ARG A 194 13.77 -17.32 -55.20
CA ARG A 194 13.15 -17.20 -56.52
C ARG A 194 13.94 -16.29 -57.47
N GLN A 195 14.53 -15.21 -56.97
CA GLN A 195 15.39 -14.33 -57.74
C GLN A 195 16.70 -15.03 -58.18
N ILE A 196 17.30 -15.82 -57.29
CA ILE A 196 18.52 -16.61 -57.60
C ILE A 196 18.21 -17.63 -58.67
N GLN A 197 17.08 -18.32 -58.62
CA GLN A 197 16.68 -19.29 -59.67
C GLN A 197 16.42 -18.61 -61.00
N TYR A 198 15.80 -17.44 -61.02
CA TYR A 198 15.57 -16.69 -62.27
C TYR A 198 16.87 -16.20 -62.92
N GLN A 199 17.84 -15.79 -62.11
CA GLN A 199 19.16 -15.39 -62.66
C GLN A 199 19.95 -16.62 -63.21
N SER A 200 19.86 -17.76 -62.55
CA SER A 200 20.59 -18.96 -63.05
C SER A 200 20.00 -19.53 -64.36
N SER A 201 18.67 -19.41 -64.59
CA SER A 201 18.08 -19.84 -65.86
C SER A 201 18.46 -18.95 -67.05
N ASN A 202 18.71 -17.65 -66.83
CA ASN A 202 19.11 -16.72 -67.88
C ASN A 202 20.62 -16.78 -68.25
N ILE A 203 21.42 -17.58 -67.57
CA ILE A 203 22.83 -17.77 -67.85
C ILE A 203 23.08 -18.95 -68.81
N TYR A 204 22.11 -19.84 -68.99
CA TYR A 204 22.19 -21.05 -69.78
C TYR A 204 21.44 -21.00 -71.12
N ASP A 205 20.83 -19.86 -71.47
CA ASP A 205 20.35 -19.49 -72.82
C ASP A 205 21.34 -18.53 -73.49
#